data_c31a6ba5aab1267b60d9e8af288a0eb6
#
_entry.id   c31a6ba5aab1267b60d9e8af288a0eb6
#
_cell.length_a   1.000
_cell.length_b   1.000
_cell.length_c   1.000
_cell.angle_alpha   90.00
_cell.angle_beta   90.00
_cell.angle_gamma   90.00
#
_symmetry.space_group_name_H-M   'P 1'
#
loop_
_entity.id
_entity.type
_entity.pdbx_description
1 polymer ?
#
loop_
_entity_poly.entity_id
_entity_poly.type
_entity_poly.pdbx_seq_one_letter_code
_entity_poly.pdbx_strand_id
1 'polypeptide(L)'
;ARLQSIAVAAVSHKPLGRGEGGGQSMVSRVTTVAFQGIEAKPVDVQVQIGPGQVAFTIVGLPDKAVGESRERVRSALIASGLSLPAKRVTVNLAPADLPKEGSHFDLPIALALMAAMGALPAAELERYVVLGELALDGTISPVAGVLPAAIGANTLARGLICPAACGAEAAWADPEMEILAPVSLIQLANHFKGTQILSRPQPKLSANPLVLPDLAEVRGQESAKRALEIAAAGGHNLLMIGPPGAGKSMLAMRLPSILPPLSPRELLEVSMIASIAGELADGKLSERRPFRAPHHSASMAALVGGGIRARPGEVSLAHNGVLFLDELPEFQPQVLDGLRQPLESGETVIVRANHRTSYPSRVQLIAAMNPCRCGHAGEPGHVCRRGERCASEYQSRLSGPLLDRLDLRIEVPAVAASDLLRPAQGESSATVAERVARARRRQSERFAALGVAARTNAAAGARLIEQVAAPDAAGLDLLQSAADALHLSARGYHRVLKVARTLADLDGAEAVSRLHLAEALSYRGAALERRAA
;
A
#
# COMPACT_ATOMS: atom_id res chain seq x y z
N ALA A 1 -19.49 3.51 18.57
CA ALA A 1 -20.62 4.36 18.89
C ALA A 1 -20.28 5.82 18.59
N ARG A 2 -21.14 6.47 17.84
CA ARG A 2 -21.14 7.89 17.45
C ARG A 2 -20.15 8.33 16.38
N LEU A 3 -20.59 8.21 15.12
CA LEU A 3 -20.20 9.09 14.03
C LEU A 3 -21.20 10.25 14.04
N GLN A 4 -20.71 11.47 14.30
CA GLN A 4 -21.52 12.68 14.20
C GLN A 4 -21.66 13.08 12.73
N SER A 5 -22.93 13.31 12.39
CA SER A 5 -23.46 13.82 11.14
C SER A 5 -22.87 15.17 10.73
N ILE A 6 -22.42 15.25 9.47
CA ILE A 6 -22.32 16.51 8.76
C ILE A 6 -23.51 16.52 7.78
N ALA A 7 -24.46 17.40 8.05
CA ALA A 7 -25.63 17.63 7.22
C ALA A 7 -25.22 18.33 5.91
N VAL A 8 -25.46 17.67 4.78
CA VAL A 8 -25.40 18.28 3.46
C VAL A 8 -26.82 18.74 3.11
N ALA A 9 -26.95 20.03 2.86
CA ALA A 9 -28.20 20.67 2.47
C ALA A 9 -28.77 20.07 1.17
N ALA A 10 -29.98 19.54 1.27
CA ALA A 10 -30.76 19.07 0.12
C ALA A 10 -31.21 20.25 -0.72
N VAL A 11 -30.72 20.35 -1.95
CA VAL A 11 -31.29 21.22 -2.96
C VAL A 11 -32.49 20.51 -3.61
N SER A 12 -33.67 21.02 -3.30
CA SER A 12 -34.93 20.54 -3.82
C SER A 12 -35.04 20.91 -5.30
N HIS A 13 -35.04 19.93 -6.19
CA HIS A 13 -35.47 20.15 -7.60
C HIS A 13 -36.94 19.81 -7.76
N LYS A 14 -37.73 20.84 -8.10
CA LYS A 14 -39.10 20.71 -8.57
C LYS A 14 -39.14 20.01 -9.95
N PRO A 15 -40.10 19.11 -10.21
CA PRO A 15 -40.27 18.53 -11.53
C PRO A 15 -40.91 19.56 -12.46
N LEU A 16 -40.24 19.87 -13.58
CA LEU A 16 -40.79 20.62 -14.69
C LEU A 16 -41.69 19.73 -15.55
N GLY A 17 -42.83 20.28 -15.93
CA GLY A 17 -43.96 19.63 -16.58
C GLY A 17 -43.63 18.97 -17.93
N ARG A 18 -44.51 18.01 -18.27
CA ARG A 18 -44.62 17.35 -19.57
C ARG A 18 -44.91 18.37 -20.67
N GLY A 19 -43.98 18.46 -21.63
CA GLY A 19 -44.20 19.13 -22.94
C GLY A 19 -44.13 18.07 -24.03
N GLU A 20 -45.18 17.99 -24.82
CA GLU A 20 -45.34 17.07 -25.95
C GLU A 20 -44.46 17.46 -27.15
N GLY A 21 -43.95 16.47 -27.88
CA GLY A 21 -43.72 16.52 -29.32
C GLY A 21 -42.42 17.19 -29.79
N GLY A 22 -41.36 16.42 -29.86
CA GLY A 22 -40.15 16.71 -30.63
C GLY A 22 -39.14 15.61 -30.34
N GLY A 23 -38.63 14.89 -31.34
CA GLY A 23 -37.70 13.75 -31.18
C GLY A 23 -36.49 14.12 -30.31
N GLN A 24 -36.63 14.06 -29.00
CA GLN A 24 -35.56 14.26 -28.06
C GLN A 24 -34.60 13.07 -28.24
N SER A 25 -33.39 13.35 -28.68
CA SER A 25 -32.31 12.40 -28.66
C SER A 25 -32.07 12.02 -27.18
N MET A 26 -32.54 10.86 -26.77
CA MET A 26 -32.46 10.40 -25.40
C MET A 26 -30.99 10.15 -25.06
N VAL A 27 -30.45 10.94 -24.13
CA VAL A 27 -29.10 10.74 -23.61
C VAL A 27 -29.17 9.64 -22.56
N SER A 28 -28.53 8.50 -22.81
CA SER A 28 -28.37 7.45 -21.83
C SER A 28 -27.16 7.74 -20.93
N ARG A 29 -27.28 7.43 -19.65
CA ARG A 29 -26.22 7.66 -18.64
C ARG A 29 -25.91 6.38 -17.89
N VAL A 30 -24.61 6.15 -17.68
CA VAL A 30 -24.06 5.09 -16.81
C VAL A 30 -22.94 5.70 -15.99
N THR A 31 -22.94 5.43 -14.69
CA THR A 31 -21.88 5.91 -13.81
C THR A 31 -20.74 4.90 -13.76
N THR A 32 -19.52 5.39 -13.90
CA THR A 32 -18.26 4.67 -13.69
C THR A 32 -17.37 5.46 -12.74
N VAL A 33 -16.10 5.09 -12.61
CA VAL A 33 -15.12 5.81 -11.78
C VAL A 33 -13.83 6.10 -12.53
N ALA A 34 -13.14 7.14 -12.10
CA ALA A 34 -11.72 7.37 -12.36
C ALA A 34 -10.98 7.38 -11.05
N PHE A 35 -9.71 6.96 -11.04
CA PHE A 35 -8.94 6.82 -9.82
C PHE A 35 -8.01 8.00 -9.59
N GLN A 36 -8.04 8.53 -8.37
CA GLN A 36 -7.09 9.53 -7.89
C GLN A 36 -6.40 8.97 -6.62
N GLY A 37 -5.25 8.35 -6.80
CA GLY A 37 -4.66 7.52 -5.76
C GLY A 37 -5.50 6.27 -5.51
N ILE A 38 -5.90 6.06 -4.26
CA ILE A 38 -6.80 4.97 -3.87
C ILE A 38 -8.28 5.39 -3.87
N GLU A 39 -8.59 6.66 -4.16
CA GLU A 39 -9.96 7.15 -4.19
C GLU A 39 -10.59 6.95 -5.57
N ALA A 40 -11.82 6.43 -5.59
CA ALA A 40 -12.65 6.31 -6.77
C ALA A 40 -13.54 7.56 -6.89
N LYS A 41 -13.33 8.36 -7.94
CA LYS A 41 -14.14 9.55 -8.25
C LYS A 41 -15.18 9.20 -9.30
N PRO A 42 -16.47 9.54 -9.12
CA PRO A 42 -17.51 9.21 -10.06
C PRO A 42 -17.31 9.92 -11.40
N VAL A 43 -17.58 9.20 -12.49
CA VAL A 43 -17.56 9.69 -13.86
C VAL A 43 -18.85 9.26 -14.54
N ASP A 44 -19.57 10.20 -15.13
CA ASP A 44 -20.76 9.90 -15.92
C ASP A 44 -20.39 9.66 -17.38
N VAL A 45 -20.72 8.48 -17.86
CA VAL A 45 -20.67 8.09 -19.26
C VAL A 45 -22.02 8.42 -19.88
N GLN A 46 -22.04 9.42 -20.74
CA GLN A 46 -23.24 9.91 -21.42
C GLN A 46 -23.16 9.53 -22.89
N VAL A 47 -24.14 8.80 -23.39
CA VAL A 47 -24.20 8.36 -24.78
C VAL A 47 -25.40 8.98 -25.48
N GLN A 48 -25.15 9.60 -26.63
CA GLN A 48 -26.16 10.15 -27.52
C GLN A 48 -26.04 9.52 -28.91
N ILE A 49 -27.19 9.06 -29.46
CA ILE A 49 -27.31 8.60 -30.82
C ILE A 49 -28.14 9.65 -31.60
N GLY A 50 -27.50 10.34 -32.51
CA GLY A 50 -28.10 11.42 -33.26
C GLY A 50 -28.02 11.25 -34.79
N PRO A 51 -28.75 12.08 -35.55
CA PRO A 51 -28.64 12.11 -37.02
C PRO A 51 -27.24 12.60 -37.42
N GLY A 52 -26.78 12.23 -38.60
CA GLY A 52 -25.53 12.69 -39.18
C GLY A 52 -24.70 11.56 -39.78
N GLN A 53 -23.51 11.90 -40.25
CA GLN A 53 -22.56 10.93 -40.79
C GLN A 53 -22.19 9.89 -39.73
N VAL A 54 -22.11 8.62 -40.12
CA VAL A 54 -21.75 7.51 -39.23
C VAL A 54 -20.38 7.78 -38.60
N ALA A 55 -20.35 8.00 -37.30
CA ALA A 55 -19.14 8.25 -36.54
C ALA A 55 -19.31 7.77 -35.10
N PHE A 56 -18.23 7.35 -34.47
CA PHE A 56 -18.15 7.03 -33.05
C PHE A 56 -17.06 7.90 -32.41
N THR A 57 -17.47 8.86 -31.59
CA THR A 57 -16.58 9.87 -30.99
C THR A 57 -16.64 9.79 -29.48
N ILE A 58 -15.48 9.76 -28.78
CA ILE A 58 -15.36 9.83 -27.34
C ILE A 58 -14.72 11.17 -26.97
N VAL A 59 -15.35 11.93 -26.05
CA VAL A 59 -14.88 13.22 -25.54
C VAL A 59 -14.80 13.21 -24.01
N GLY A 60 -14.08 14.15 -23.40
CA GLY A 60 -13.95 14.27 -21.95
C GLY A 60 -12.58 13.84 -21.41
N LEU A 61 -11.48 14.24 -22.09
CA LEU A 61 -10.08 13.92 -21.76
C LEU A 61 -9.78 12.41 -21.65
N PRO A 62 -10.14 11.60 -22.65
CA PRO A 62 -9.76 10.20 -22.68
C PRO A 62 -8.26 10.04 -22.93
N ASP A 63 -7.62 9.06 -22.24
CA ASP A 63 -6.27 8.60 -22.61
C ASP A 63 -6.32 7.76 -23.90
N LYS A 64 -5.16 7.28 -24.35
CA LYS A 64 -5.09 6.43 -25.55
C LYS A 64 -5.90 5.13 -25.38
N ALA A 65 -5.86 4.51 -24.19
CA ALA A 65 -6.57 3.26 -23.92
C ALA A 65 -8.10 3.44 -23.99
N VAL A 66 -8.61 4.56 -23.46
CA VAL A 66 -10.04 4.94 -23.56
C VAL A 66 -10.40 5.30 -25.01
N GLY A 67 -9.49 5.93 -25.74
CA GLY A 67 -9.70 6.19 -27.19
C GLY A 67 -9.86 4.92 -28.01
N GLU A 68 -9.14 3.84 -27.64
CA GLU A 68 -9.22 2.51 -28.26
C GLU A 68 -10.49 1.73 -27.88
N SER A 69 -11.19 2.10 -26.81
CA SER A 69 -12.46 1.48 -26.36
C SER A 69 -13.49 1.40 -27.49
N ARG A 70 -13.47 2.36 -28.41
CA ARG A 70 -14.38 2.39 -29.56
C ARG A 70 -14.38 1.06 -30.34
N GLU A 71 -13.20 0.54 -30.65
CA GLU A 71 -13.09 -0.68 -31.46
C GLU A 71 -13.45 -1.92 -30.63
N ARG A 72 -13.05 -1.99 -29.33
CA ARG A 72 -13.42 -3.09 -28.44
C ARG A 72 -14.92 -3.14 -28.20
N VAL A 73 -15.54 -2.02 -27.86
CA VAL A 73 -16.99 -1.92 -27.66
C VAL A 73 -17.75 -2.32 -28.91
N ARG A 74 -17.34 -1.83 -30.09
CA ARG A 74 -17.98 -2.16 -31.37
C ARG A 74 -17.94 -3.67 -31.61
N SER A 75 -16.76 -4.29 -31.51
CA SER A 75 -16.59 -5.72 -31.76
C SER A 75 -17.36 -6.56 -30.74
N ALA A 76 -17.30 -6.22 -29.45
CA ALA A 76 -18.00 -6.91 -28.39
C ALA A 76 -19.54 -6.88 -28.57
N LEU A 77 -20.10 -5.73 -28.99
CA LEU A 77 -21.53 -5.62 -29.28
C LEU A 77 -21.94 -6.48 -30.47
N ILE A 78 -21.18 -6.47 -31.56
CA ILE A 78 -21.43 -7.31 -32.75
C ILE A 78 -21.39 -8.79 -32.37
N ALA A 79 -20.35 -9.20 -31.60
CA ALA A 79 -20.23 -10.59 -31.11
C ALA A 79 -21.38 -10.98 -30.18
N SER A 80 -21.98 -10.02 -29.49
CA SER A 80 -23.16 -10.22 -28.62
C SER A 80 -24.50 -10.16 -29.39
N GLY A 81 -24.48 -10.11 -30.72
CA GLY A 81 -25.66 -10.08 -31.56
C GLY A 81 -26.33 -8.70 -31.67
N LEU A 82 -25.63 -7.62 -31.30
CA LEU A 82 -26.12 -6.24 -31.40
C LEU A 82 -25.38 -5.49 -32.51
N SER A 83 -26.11 -4.93 -33.45
CA SER A 83 -25.54 -4.07 -34.51
C SER A 83 -25.54 -2.60 -34.06
N LEU A 84 -24.41 -1.93 -34.24
CA LEU A 84 -24.35 -0.49 -34.02
C LEU A 84 -25.27 0.25 -35.02
N PRO A 85 -26.01 1.27 -34.57
CA PRO A 85 -26.83 2.06 -35.45
C PRO A 85 -25.97 2.81 -36.47
N ALA A 86 -26.45 2.86 -37.73
CA ALA A 86 -25.83 3.64 -38.82
C ALA A 86 -26.09 5.14 -38.61
N LYS A 87 -25.72 5.68 -37.46
CA LYS A 87 -25.93 7.05 -37.00
C LYS A 87 -24.65 7.57 -36.30
N ARG A 88 -24.63 8.85 -35.99
CA ARG A 88 -23.54 9.43 -35.17
C ARG A 88 -23.74 9.04 -33.72
N VAL A 89 -22.73 8.38 -33.15
CA VAL A 89 -22.63 8.05 -31.71
C VAL A 89 -21.62 8.99 -31.08
N THR A 90 -22.05 9.72 -30.05
CA THR A 90 -21.16 10.56 -29.25
C THR A 90 -21.18 10.08 -27.79
N VAL A 91 -20.01 9.77 -27.25
CA VAL A 91 -19.79 9.40 -25.86
C VAL A 91 -19.11 10.57 -25.17
N ASN A 92 -19.71 11.10 -24.12
CA ASN A 92 -19.11 12.13 -23.27
C ASN A 92 -18.79 11.55 -21.88
N LEU A 93 -17.56 11.73 -21.41
CA LEU A 93 -17.09 11.31 -20.09
C LEU A 93 -16.98 12.55 -19.19
N ALA A 94 -17.97 12.75 -18.33
CA ALA A 94 -18.06 13.91 -17.44
C ALA A 94 -17.62 13.55 -15.99
N PRO A 95 -16.95 14.45 -15.27
CA PRO A 95 -16.53 15.82 -15.64
C PRO A 95 -15.28 15.84 -16.53
N ALA A 96 -15.09 16.92 -17.31
CA ALA A 96 -14.00 17.01 -18.29
C ALA A 96 -12.62 17.31 -17.67
N ASP A 97 -12.56 17.80 -16.44
CA ASP A 97 -11.34 18.16 -15.72
C ASP A 97 -10.64 16.95 -15.06
N LEU A 98 -11.33 15.82 -14.95
CA LEU A 98 -10.79 14.58 -14.39
C LEU A 98 -10.23 13.70 -15.53
N PRO A 99 -8.94 13.26 -15.49
CA PRO A 99 -8.40 12.34 -16.49
C PRO A 99 -9.10 10.98 -16.44
N LYS A 100 -9.33 10.41 -17.61
CA LYS A 100 -9.88 9.07 -17.77
C LYS A 100 -8.80 8.19 -18.35
N GLU A 101 -8.28 7.30 -17.51
CA GLU A 101 -7.17 6.42 -17.85
C GLU A 101 -7.57 4.95 -17.67
N GLY A 102 -7.20 4.12 -18.64
CA GLY A 102 -7.37 2.66 -18.55
C GLY A 102 -8.55 2.12 -19.34
N SER A 103 -8.58 0.80 -19.47
CA SER A 103 -9.55 0.07 -20.30
C SER A 103 -10.88 -0.23 -19.59
N HIS A 104 -10.99 0.03 -18.30
CA HIS A 104 -12.19 -0.25 -17.51
C HIS A 104 -13.42 0.57 -17.92
N PHE A 105 -13.24 1.57 -18.80
CA PHE A 105 -14.33 2.35 -19.40
C PHE A 105 -15.09 1.61 -20.50
N ASP A 106 -14.58 0.49 -21.02
CA ASP A 106 -15.22 -0.25 -22.11
C ASP A 106 -16.62 -0.70 -21.74
N LEU A 107 -16.78 -1.36 -20.60
CA LEU A 107 -18.06 -1.89 -20.15
C LEU A 107 -19.10 -0.78 -19.91
N PRO A 108 -18.82 0.31 -19.17
CA PRO A 108 -19.78 1.38 -18.98
C PRO A 108 -20.17 2.08 -20.29
N ILE A 109 -19.24 2.23 -21.26
CA ILE A 109 -19.55 2.77 -22.59
C ILE A 109 -20.49 1.82 -23.34
N ALA A 110 -20.22 0.52 -23.31
CA ALA A 110 -21.05 -0.49 -23.96
C ALA A 110 -22.47 -0.52 -23.36
N LEU A 111 -22.60 -0.50 -22.02
CA LEU A 111 -23.90 -0.53 -21.36
C LEU A 111 -24.71 0.76 -21.62
N ALA A 112 -24.05 1.92 -21.59
CA ALA A 112 -24.71 3.18 -21.93
C ALA A 112 -25.20 3.19 -23.39
N LEU A 113 -24.44 2.61 -24.32
CA LEU A 113 -24.84 2.45 -25.72
C LEU A 113 -25.99 1.44 -25.88
N MET A 114 -25.94 0.29 -25.18
CA MET A 114 -27.03 -0.70 -25.18
C MET A 114 -28.34 -0.11 -24.62
N ALA A 115 -28.25 0.72 -23.58
CA ALA A 115 -29.39 1.45 -23.04
C ALA A 115 -29.93 2.49 -24.02
N ALA A 116 -29.07 3.25 -24.71
CA ALA A 116 -29.45 4.20 -25.73
C ALA A 116 -30.11 3.54 -26.95
N MET A 117 -29.80 2.25 -27.21
CA MET A 117 -30.44 1.42 -28.24
C MET A 117 -31.72 0.72 -27.77
N GLY A 118 -32.09 0.85 -26.49
CA GLY A 118 -33.23 0.15 -25.89
C GLY A 118 -33.01 -1.34 -25.63
N ALA A 119 -31.77 -1.82 -25.70
CA ALA A 119 -31.42 -3.22 -25.43
C ALA A 119 -31.34 -3.56 -23.92
N LEU A 120 -31.12 -2.53 -23.08
CA LEU A 120 -31.11 -2.62 -21.62
C LEU A 120 -31.97 -1.53 -20.98
N PRO A 121 -32.56 -1.77 -19.79
CA PRO A 121 -33.36 -0.77 -19.07
C PRO A 121 -32.44 0.30 -18.46
N ALA A 122 -32.50 1.53 -18.97
CA ALA A 122 -31.64 2.63 -18.50
C ALA A 122 -31.80 2.93 -17.00
N ALA A 123 -33.04 2.88 -16.49
CA ALA A 123 -33.34 3.16 -15.07
C ALA A 123 -32.67 2.15 -14.11
N GLU A 124 -32.55 0.88 -14.51
CA GLU A 124 -31.87 -0.12 -13.69
C GLU A 124 -30.36 0.12 -13.65
N LEU A 125 -29.75 0.58 -14.76
CA LEU A 125 -28.32 0.85 -14.81
C LEU A 125 -27.90 2.04 -13.93
N GLU A 126 -28.80 3.00 -13.66
CA GLU A 126 -28.54 4.12 -12.76
C GLU A 126 -28.28 3.70 -11.30
N ARG A 127 -28.72 2.49 -10.93
CA ARG A 127 -28.51 1.91 -9.59
C ARG A 127 -27.09 1.40 -9.36
N TYR A 128 -26.27 1.34 -10.42
CA TYR A 128 -24.94 0.74 -10.35
C TYR A 128 -23.83 1.71 -10.77
N VAL A 129 -22.67 1.49 -10.18
CA VAL A 129 -21.38 1.92 -10.75
C VAL A 129 -20.84 0.77 -11.60
N VAL A 130 -20.29 1.05 -12.76
CA VAL A 130 -19.90 0.03 -13.73
C VAL A 130 -18.43 0.18 -14.08
N LEU A 131 -17.68 -0.91 -14.08
CA LEU A 131 -16.32 -0.96 -14.60
C LEU A 131 -15.97 -2.34 -15.16
N GLY A 132 -15.18 -2.38 -16.22
CA GLY A 132 -14.74 -3.61 -16.87
C GLY A 132 -14.15 -3.34 -18.26
N GLU A 133 -13.21 -4.18 -18.66
CA GLU A 133 -12.65 -4.18 -20.02
C GLU A 133 -13.40 -5.21 -20.87
N LEU A 134 -13.59 -4.92 -22.15
CA LEU A 134 -14.23 -5.83 -23.08
C LEU A 134 -13.21 -6.48 -24.02
N ALA A 135 -13.28 -7.80 -24.11
CA ALA A 135 -12.67 -8.52 -25.21
C ALA A 135 -13.53 -8.45 -26.47
N LEU A 136 -12.96 -8.72 -27.62
CA LEU A 136 -13.64 -8.58 -28.92
C LEU A 136 -14.84 -9.54 -29.10
N ASP A 137 -14.85 -10.64 -28.35
CA ASP A 137 -15.94 -11.64 -28.33
C ASP A 137 -17.09 -11.32 -27.36
N GLY A 138 -17.01 -10.19 -26.65
CA GLY A 138 -18.02 -9.75 -25.67
C GLY A 138 -17.81 -10.31 -24.27
N THR A 139 -16.71 -11.01 -23.99
CA THR A 139 -16.30 -11.37 -22.64
C THR A 139 -15.81 -10.16 -21.85
N ILE A 140 -16.00 -10.18 -20.53
CA ILE A 140 -15.61 -9.08 -19.65
C ILE A 140 -14.34 -9.47 -18.90
N SER A 141 -13.25 -8.81 -19.25
CA SER A 141 -11.90 -9.05 -18.71
C SER A 141 -11.69 -8.34 -17.38
N PRO A 142 -10.86 -8.91 -16.48
CA PRO A 142 -10.54 -8.30 -15.20
C PRO A 142 -9.86 -6.94 -15.36
N VAL A 143 -10.11 -6.05 -14.41
CA VAL A 143 -9.55 -4.69 -14.36
C VAL A 143 -9.01 -4.38 -12.96
N ALA A 144 -8.05 -3.46 -12.89
CA ALA A 144 -7.52 -2.97 -11.62
C ALA A 144 -8.47 -1.98 -10.95
N GLY A 145 -8.43 -1.88 -9.61
CA GLY A 145 -9.15 -0.86 -8.85
C GLY A 145 -10.59 -1.22 -8.49
N VAL A 146 -10.98 -2.48 -8.57
CA VAL A 146 -12.37 -2.89 -8.30
C VAL A 146 -12.75 -2.69 -6.83
N LEU A 147 -11.86 -2.98 -5.87
CA LEU A 147 -12.15 -2.75 -4.45
C LEU A 147 -12.39 -1.26 -4.12
N PRO A 148 -11.51 -0.31 -4.49
CA PRO A 148 -11.80 1.12 -4.29
C PRO A 148 -13.04 1.58 -5.05
N ALA A 149 -13.33 1.03 -6.24
CA ALA A 149 -14.56 1.33 -6.97
C ALA A 149 -15.81 0.84 -6.22
N ALA A 150 -15.76 -0.36 -5.63
CA ALA A 150 -16.85 -0.91 -4.82
C ALA A 150 -17.11 -0.07 -3.56
N ILE A 151 -16.05 0.33 -2.85
CA ILE A 151 -16.15 1.23 -1.69
C ILE A 151 -16.75 2.59 -2.11
N GLY A 152 -16.29 3.13 -3.25
CA GLY A 152 -16.82 4.37 -3.82
C GLY A 152 -18.31 4.24 -4.21
N ALA A 153 -18.72 3.14 -4.82
CA ALA A 153 -20.12 2.86 -5.16
C ALA A 153 -21.00 2.76 -3.91
N ASN A 154 -20.53 2.09 -2.87
CA ASN A 154 -21.24 1.97 -1.60
C ASN A 154 -21.47 3.35 -0.93
N THR A 155 -20.49 4.26 -0.99
CA THR A 155 -20.67 5.64 -0.47
C THR A 155 -21.72 6.44 -1.26
N LEU A 156 -21.98 6.07 -2.51
CA LEU A 156 -23.05 6.64 -3.35
C LEU A 156 -24.39 5.92 -3.18
N ALA A 157 -24.48 4.95 -2.27
CA ALA A 157 -25.63 4.06 -2.09
C ALA A 157 -26.03 3.36 -3.41
N ARG A 158 -25.04 2.90 -4.19
CA ARG A 158 -25.20 2.19 -5.46
C ARG A 158 -24.59 0.80 -5.40
N GLY A 159 -25.13 -0.10 -6.21
CA GLY A 159 -24.51 -1.39 -6.49
C GLY A 159 -23.30 -1.27 -7.42
N LEU A 160 -22.66 -2.39 -7.70
CA LEU A 160 -21.51 -2.46 -8.61
C LEU A 160 -21.75 -3.51 -9.70
N ILE A 161 -21.36 -3.16 -10.94
CA ILE A 161 -21.19 -4.14 -12.03
C ILE A 161 -19.70 -4.21 -12.34
N CYS A 162 -19.10 -5.40 -12.15
CA CYS A 162 -17.67 -5.62 -12.36
C CYS A 162 -17.41 -6.99 -13.02
N PRO A 163 -16.20 -7.24 -13.56
CA PRO A 163 -15.86 -8.55 -14.14
C PRO A 163 -16.00 -9.68 -13.13
N ALA A 164 -16.42 -10.87 -13.57
CA ALA A 164 -16.61 -12.05 -12.72
C ALA A 164 -15.35 -12.41 -11.89
N ALA A 165 -14.17 -12.28 -12.48
CA ALA A 165 -12.89 -12.54 -11.82
C ALA A 165 -12.62 -11.59 -10.64
N CYS A 166 -13.22 -10.39 -10.63
CA CYS A 166 -13.05 -9.38 -9.59
C CYS A 166 -14.20 -9.36 -8.57
N GLY A 167 -15.22 -10.21 -8.74
CA GLY A 167 -16.39 -10.20 -7.88
C GLY A 167 -16.08 -10.48 -6.40
N ALA A 168 -15.14 -11.39 -6.11
CA ALA A 168 -14.72 -11.70 -4.75
C ALA A 168 -14.02 -10.50 -4.08
N GLU A 169 -13.28 -9.71 -4.84
CA GLU A 169 -12.65 -8.46 -4.41
C GLU A 169 -13.70 -7.40 -4.07
N ALA A 170 -14.66 -7.18 -4.96
CA ALA A 170 -15.76 -6.24 -4.76
C ALA A 170 -16.59 -6.54 -3.52
N ALA A 171 -16.80 -7.82 -3.23
CA ALA A 171 -17.65 -8.29 -2.12
C ALA A 171 -17.12 -7.89 -0.72
N TRP A 172 -15.89 -7.43 -0.60
CA TRP A 172 -15.32 -6.92 0.64
C TRP A 172 -15.77 -5.49 1.00
N ALA A 173 -16.36 -4.75 0.05
CA ALA A 173 -16.77 -3.38 0.29
C ALA A 173 -17.90 -3.29 1.34
N ASP A 174 -18.94 -4.11 1.19
CA ASP A 174 -20.09 -4.16 2.10
C ASP A 174 -20.85 -5.47 1.88
N PRO A 175 -21.30 -6.18 2.94
CA PRO A 175 -22.05 -7.44 2.82
C PRO A 175 -23.43 -7.29 2.18
N GLU A 176 -24.07 -6.11 2.32
CA GLU A 176 -25.43 -5.85 1.80
C GLU A 176 -25.43 -5.22 0.39
N MET A 177 -24.27 -4.82 -0.11
CA MET A 177 -24.14 -4.17 -1.42
C MET A 177 -24.50 -5.13 -2.54
N GLU A 178 -25.35 -4.69 -3.48
CA GLU A 178 -25.66 -5.44 -4.69
C GLU A 178 -24.47 -5.45 -5.66
N ILE A 179 -23.97 -6.64 -6.01
CA ILE A 179 -22.82 -6.80 -6.90
C ILE A 179 -23.18 -7.78 -8.00
N LEU A 180 -23.13 -7.30 -9.24
CA LEU A 180 -23.28 -8.10 -10.44
C LEU A 180 -21.91 -8.36 -11.06
N ALA A 181 -21.50 -9.62 -11.14
CA ALA A 181 -20.20 -10.03 -11.65
C ALA A 181 -20.34 -10.97 -12.86
N PRO A 182 -20.72 -10.43 -14.03
CA PRO A 182 -20.91 -11.22 -15.24
C PRO A 182 -19.58 -11.60 -15.90
N VAL A 183 -19.57 -12.72 -16.63
CA VAL A 183 -18.45 -13.13 -17.49
C VAL A 183 -18.53 -12.53 -18.90
N SER A 184 -19.74 -12.09 -19.34
CA SER A 184 -19.96 -11.53 -20.68
C SER A 184 -21.14 -10.55 -20.73
N LEU A 185 -21.19 -9.73 -21.78
CA LEU A 185 -22.32 -8.83 -22.05
C LEU A 185 -23.65 -9.57 -22.18
N ILE A 186 -23.65 -10.76 -22.81
CA ILE A 186 -24.86 -11.59 -22.98
C ILE A 186 -25.39 -12.02 -21.62
N GLN A 187 -24.53 -12.49 -20.72
CA GLN A 187 -24.92 -12.92 -19.37
C GLN A 187 -25.54 -11.75 -18.58
N LEU A 188 -24.96 -10.57 -18.66
CA LEU A 188 -25.51 -9.36 -18.02
C LEU A 188 -26.86 -8.96 -18.62
N ALA A 189 -26.99 -9.00 -19.96
CA ALA A 189 -28.27 -8.72 -20.63
C ALA A 189 -29.36 -9.73 -20.23
N ASN A 190 -29.01 -11.00 -20.08
CA ASN A 190 -29.92 -12.05 -19.62
C ASN A 190 -30.37 -11.83 -18.16
N HIS A 191 -29.48 -11.32 -17.31
CA HIS A 191 -29.81 -10.96 -15.93
C HIS A 191 -30.89 -9.86 -15.91
N PHE A 192 -30.72 -8.76 -16.62
CA PHE A 192 -31.69 -7.68 -16.68
C PHE A 192 -33.01 -8.07 -17.37
N LYS A 193 -32.99 -9.09 -18.23
CA LYS A 193 -34.22 -9.70 -18.81
C LYS A 193 -34.89 -10.72 -17.87
N GLY A 194 -34.28 -11.04 -16.74
CA GLY A 194 -34.80 -12.05 -15.80
C GLY A 194 -34.67 -13.51 -16.25
N THR A 195 -33.97 -13.78 -17.37
CA THR A 195 -33.78 -15.13 -17.92
C THR A 195 -32.63 -15.89 -17.25
N GLN A 196 -31.64 -15.17 -16.70
CA GLN A 196 -30.52 -15.74 -15.96
C GLN A 196 -30.10 -14.78 -14.83
N ILE A 197 -30.44 -15.14 -13.59
CA ILE A 197 -30.08 -14.28 -12.45
C ILE A 197 -28.64 -14.55 -12.01
N LEU A 198 -27.86 -13.49 -11.87
CA LEU A 198 -26.51 -13.52 -11.31
C LEU A 198 -26.58 -13.60 -9.79
N SER A 199 -25.84 -14.53 -9.20
CA SER A 199 -25.67 -14.59 -7.76
C SER A 199 -24.61 -13.61 -7.30
N ARG A 200 -24.81 -13.05 -6.08
CA ARG A 200 -23.81 -12.16 -5.46
C ARG A 200 -22.51 -12.94 -5.21
N PRO A 201 -21.34 -12.41 -5.61
CA PRO A 201 -20.06 -13.02 -5.31
C PRO A 201 -19.80 -12.99 -3.79
N GLN A 202 -19.04 -13.98 -3.32
CA GLN A 202 -18.64 -14.07 -1.92
C GLN A 202 -17.21 -13.54 -1.73
N PRO A 203 -16.93 -12.82 -0.64
CA PRO A 203 -15.58 -12.38 -0.32
C PRO A 203 -14.68 -13.59 -0.06
N LYS A 204 -13.42 -13.53 -0.50
CA LYS A 204 -12.46 -14.62 -0.32
C LYS A 204 -11.18 -14.10 0.33
N LEU A 205 -10.75 -14.79 1.39
CA LEU A 205 -9.41 -14.62 1.95
C LEU A 205 -8.44 -15.58 1.26
N SER A 206 -7.19 -15.16 1.14
CA SER A 206 -6.13 -16.06 0.70
C SER A 206 -5.90 -17.11 1.78
N ALA A 207 -6.36 -18.31 1.52
CA ALA A 207 -6.18 -19.46 2.42
C ALA A 207 -4.78 -20.10 2.32
N ASN A 208 -3.90 -19.58 1.47
CA ASN A 208 -2.61 -20.20 1.24
C ASN A 208 -1.66 -19.90 2.41
N PRO A 209 -1.40 -20.86 3.32
CA PRO A 209 -0.39 -20.70 4.34
C PRO A 209 0.98 -20.80 3.67
N LEU A 210 1.44 -19.72 3.02
CA LEU A 210 2.87 -19.60 2.74
C LEU A 210 3.57 -19.84 4.07
N VAL A 211 4.25 -20.96 4.19
CA VAL A 211 5.09 -21.26 5.36
C VAL A 211 6.15 -20.17 5.39
N LEU A 212 6.01 -19.24 6.33
CA LEU A 212 7.02 -18.22 6.53
C LEU A 212 8.25 -18.89 7.16
N PRO A 213 9.47 -18.49 6.78
CA PRO A 213 10.68 -19.02 7.39
C PRO A 213 10.70 -18.71 8.88
N ASP A 214 11.03 -19.70 9.70
CA ASP A 214 11.05 -19.59 11.16
C ASP A 214 12.35 -18.95 11.66
N LEU A 215 12.23 -18.12 12.71
CA LEU A 215 13.37 -17.48 13.36
C LEU A 215 14.28 -18.53 14.07
N ALA A 216 13.71 -19.64 14.52
CA ALA A 216 14.45 -20.74 15.11
C ALA A 216 15.50 -21.37 14.18
N GLU A 217 15.31 -21.28 12.85
CA GLU A 217 16.27 -21.79 11.86
C GLU A 217 17.57 -20.98 11.81
N VAL A 218 17.55 -19.73 12.33
CA VAL A 218 18.72 -18.84 12.35
C VAL A 218 19.64 -19.26 13.48
N ARG A 219 20.84 -19.73 13.13
CA ARG A 219 21.86 -20.14 14.09
C ARG A 219 22.67 -18.94 14.56
N GLY A 220 22.87 -18.82 15.88
CA GLY A 220 23.54 -17.66 16.46
C GLY A 220 22.75 -16.36 16.22
N GLN A 221 23.49 -15.24 16.08
CA GLN A 221 22.93 -13.92 15.76
C GLN A 221 21.91 -13.38 16.79
N GLU A 222 22.09 -13.68 18.09
CA GLU A 222 21.12 -13.36 19.14
C GLU A 222 20.84 -11.85 19.25
N SER A 223 21.86 -11.01 19.09
CA SER A 223 21.70 -9.54 19.07
C SER A 223 20.86 -9.06 17.87
N ALA A 224 21.00 -9.70 16.71
CA ALA A 224 20.23 -9.36 15.52
C ALA A 224 18.77 -9.85 15.64
N LYS A 225 18.54 -11.03 16.20
CA LYS A 225 17.19 -11.52 16.53
C LYS A 225 16.48 -10.60 17.52
N ARG A 226 17.18 -10.15 18.58
CA ARG A 226 16.66 -9.19 19.55
C ARG A 226 16.31 -7.86 18.89
N ALA A 227 17.16 -7.33 18.02
CA ALA A 227 16.87 -6.12 17.28
C ALA A 227 15.67 -6.26 16.34
N LEU A 228 15.48 -7.44 15.70
CA LEU A 228 14.28 -7.73 14.90
C LEU A 228 13.02 -7.77 15.76
N GLU A 229 13.07 -8.37 16.95
CA GLU A 229 11.96 -8.39 17.91
C GLU A 229 11.56 -6.95 18.32
N ILE A 230 12.55 -6.11 18.68
CA ILE A 230 12.32 -4.71 19.03
C ILE A 230 11.74 -3.94 17.84
N ALA A 231 12.31 -4.13 16.64
CA ALA A 231 11.81 -3.52 15.41
C ALA A 231 10.37 -3.93 15.14
N ALA A 232 10.05 -5.23 15.27
CA ALA A 232 8.68 -5.74 15.12
C ALA A 232 7.74 -5.16 16.18
N ALA A 233 8.14 -5.11 17.45
CA ALA A 233 7.31 -4.64 18.56
C ALA A 233 6.99 -3.14 18.45
N GLY A 234 7.98 -2.29 18.15
CA GLY A 234 7.81 -0.85 18.11
C GLY A 234 7.47 -0.26 16.73
N GLY A 235 7.60 -1.04 15.65
CA GLY A 235 7.52 -0.54 14.27
C GLY A 235 8.75 0.27 13.86
N HIS A 236 9.91 -0.04 14.46
CA HIS A 236 11.15 0.70 14.25
C HIS A 236 11.84 0.35 12.95
N ASN A 237 12.45 1.34 12.31
CA ASN A 237 13.32 1.15 11.17
C ASN A 237 14.67 0.62 11.62
N LEU A 238 15.19 -0.41 10.92
CA LEU A 238 16.41 -1.13 11.29
C LEU A 238 17.44 -1.12 10.15
N LEU A 239 18.70 -0.85 10.48
CA LEU A 239 19.85 -1.03 9.61
C LEU A 239 20.74 -2.16 10.16
N MET A 240 21.00 -3.15 9.32
CA MET A 240 21.91 -4.26 9.57
C MET A 240 23.22 -4.05 8.79
N ILE A 241 24.35 -4.02 9.47
CA ILE A 241 25.67 -3.85 8.87
C ILE A 241 26.51 -5.10 9.14
N GLY A 242 27.07 -5.72 8.13
CA GLY A 242 27.89 -6.92 8.31
C GLY A 242 28.47 -7.46 7.01
N PRO A 243 29.44 -8.37 7.07
CA PRO A 243 30.07 -8.92 5.88
C PRO A 243 29.09 -9.70 4.99
N PRO A 244 29.44 -9.95 3.73
CA PRO A 244 28.68 -10.85 2.88
C PRO A 244 28.53 -12.23 3.56
N GLY A 245 27.36 -12.87 3.41
CA GLY A 245 27.10 -14.17 4.04
C GLY A 245 26.78 -14.15 5.54
N ALA A 246 26.76 -12.99 6.21
CA ALA A 246 26.40 -12.88 7.63
C ALA A 246 24.91 -13.19 7.93
N GLY A 247 24.07 -13.40 6.93
CA GLY A 247 22.66 -13.76 7.11
C GLY A 247 21.69 -12.56 7.21
N LYS A 248 22.10 -11.34 6.86
CA LYS A 248 21.28 -10.13 6.95
C LYS A 248 19.94 -10.24 6.21
N SER A 249 19.96 -10.67 4.96
CA SER A 249 18.74 -10.84 4.14
C SER A 249 17.87 -11.98 4.67
N MET A 250 18.51 -13.06 5.16
CA MET A 250 17.84 -14.19 5.81
C MET A 250 17.09 -13.74 7.08
N LEU A 251 17.68 -12.87 7.90
CA LEU A 251 17.04 -12.27 9.08
C LEU A 251 15.86 -11.38 8.68
N ALA A 252 16.04 -10.50 7.68
CA ALA A 252 14.98 -9.62 7.21
C ALA A 252 13.74 -10.39 6.70
N MET A 253 13.94 -11.48 5.97
CA MET A 253 12.86 -12.35 5.47
C MET A 253 12.04 -13.03 6.57
N ARG A 254 12.54 -13.08 7.80
CA ARG A 254 11.84 -13.67 8.96
C ARG A 254 11.01 -12.64 9.73
N LEU A 255 11.19 -11.35 9.47
CA LEU A 255 10.40 -10.32 10.14
C LEU A 255 8.89 -10.51 9.95
N PRO A 256 8.35 -10.85 8.77
CA PRO A 256 6.92 -11.10 8.59
C PRO A 256 6.36 -12.21 9.49
N SER A 257 7.17 -13.20 9.91
CA SER A 257 6.73 -14.30 10.76
C SER A 257 6.48 -13.90 12.21
N ILE A 258 7.02 -12.75 12.64
CA ILE A 258 6.87 -12.23 14.00
C ILE A 258 6.01 -10.97 14.09
N LEU A 259 5.54 -10.46 12.94
CA LEU A 259 4.62 -9.31 12.89
C LEU A 259 3.17 -9.76 13.13
N PRO A 260 2.36 -8.96 13.87
CA PRO A 260 0.94 -9.25 14.02
C PRO A 260 0.21 -9.10 12.68
N PRO A 261 -0.90 -9.84 12.47
CA PRO A 261 -1.72 -9.72 11.26
C PRO A 261 -2.24 -8.29 11.09
N LEU A 262 -2.70 -7.98 9.89
CA LEU A 262 -3.36 -6.71 9.59
C LEU A 262 -4.69 -6.63 10.35
N SER A 263 -4.99 -5.47 10.94
CA SER A 263 -6.34 -5.17 11.42
C SER A 263 -7.31 -5.03 10.22
N PRO A 264 -8.63 -5.17 10.40
CA PRO A 264 -9.59 -5.04 9.29
C PRO A 264 -9.44 -3.76 8.48
N ARG A 265 -9.15 -2.63 9.13
CA ARG A 265 -8.90 -1.36 8.45
C ARG A 265 -7.60 -1.38 7.65
N GLU A 266 -6.51 -1.88 8.24
CA GLU A 266 -5.22 -2.02 7.54
C GLU A 266 -5.33 -2.98 6.36
N LEU A 267 -6.10 -4.07 6.50
CA LEU A 267 -6.37 -5.02 5.43
C LEU A 267 -7.01 -4.33 4.21
N LEU A 268 -8.02 -3.50 4.44
CA LEU A 268 -8.67 -2.75 3.36
C LEU A 268 -7.70 -1.72 2.74
N GLU A 269 -6.96 -0.94 3.55
CA GLU A 269 -5.98 0.04 3.05
C GLU A 269 -4.92 -0.62 2.15
N VAL A 270 -4.36 -1.75 2.57
CA VAL A 270 -3.37 -2.53 1.80
C VAL A 270 -3.98 -3.10 0.53
N SER A 271 -5.18 -3.68 0.64
CA SER A 271 -5.86 -4.31 -0.49
C SER A 271 -6.31 -3.30 -1.54
N MET A 272 -6.70 -2.08 -1.15
CA MET A 272 -7.02 -0.98 -2.09
C MET A 272 -5.80 -0.60 -2.93
N ILE A 273 -4.61 -0.51 -2.31
CA ILE A 273 -3.37 -0.20 -3.03
C ILE A 273 -3.02 -1.34 -4.00
N ALA A 274 -3.11 -2.59 -3.53
CA ALA A 274 -2.86 -3.78 -4.36
C ALA A 274 -3.85 -3.90 -5.52
N SER A 275 -5.14 -3.55 -5.28
CA SER A 275 -6.18 -3.49 -6.31
C SER A 275 -5.84 -2.48 -7.41
N ILE A 276 -5.47 -1.23 -7.05
CA ILE A 276 -5.06 -0.19 -8.01
C ILE A 276 -3.80 -0.60 -8.78
N ALA A 277 -2.88 -1.32 -8.14
CA ALA A 277 -1.69 -1.85 -8.80
C ALA A 277 -1.99 -3.02 -9.75
N GLY A 278 -3.15 -3.67 -9.59
CA GLY A 278 -3.50 -4.90 -10.30
C GLY A 278 -2.80 -6.15 -9.75
N GLU A 279 -2.43 -6.14 -8.47
CA GLU A 279 -1.68 -7.21 -7.80
C GLU A 279 -2.55 -8.14 -6.92
N LEU A 280 -3.88 -7.95 -6.89
CA LEU A 280 -4.77 -8.85 -6.16
C LEU A 280 -4.98 -10.14 -6.96
N ALA A 281 -4.31 -11.22 -6.52
CA ALA A 281 -4.48 -12.53 -7.13
C ALA A 281 -5.90 -13.09 -6.88
N ASP A 282 -6.64 -13.40 -7.94
CA ASP A 282 -8.00 -13.97 -7.91
C ASP A 282 -8.98 -13.16 -7.02
N GLY A 283 -8.76 -11.87 -6.82
CA GLY A 283 -9.57 -11.02 -5.97
C GLY A 283 -9.57 -11.41 -4.48
N LYS A 284 -8.54 -12.14 -4.02
CA LYS A 284 -8.40 -12.59 -2.63
C LYS A 284 -7.62 -11.58 -1.80
N LEU A 285 -8.13 -11.24 -0.62
CA LEU A 285 -7.42 -10.42 0.35
C LEU A 285 -6.52 -11.29 1.24
N SER A 286 -5.41 -10.70 1.74
CA SER A 286 -4.47 -11.36 2.64
C SER A 286 -4.31 -10.58 3.94
N GLU A 287 -4.51 -11.24 5.07
CA GLU A 287 -4.29 -10.64 6.40
C GLU A 287 -2.82 -10.44 6.74
N ARG A 288 -1.91 -10.89 5.87
CA ARG A 288 -0.47 -10.75 6.06
C ARG A 288 0.01 -9.36 5.71
N ARG A 289 0.94 -8.86 6.50
CA ARG A 289 1.62 -7.60 6.18
C ARG A 289 2.47 -7.76 4.93
N PRO A 290 2.41 -6.83 3.97
CA PRO A 290 3.24 -6.84 2.79
C PRO A 290 4.73 -6.87 3.15
N PHE A 291 5.51 -7.64 2.40
CA PHE A 291 6.97 -7.61 2.43
C PHE A 291 7.48 -7.36 1.02
N ARG A 292 8.07 -6.19 0.81
CA ARG A 292 8.57 -5.76 -0.49
C ARG A 292 10.08 -5.62 -0.45
N ALA A 293 10.77 -6.28 -1.38
CA ALA A 293 12.23 -6.29 -1.47
C ALA A 293 12.68 -5.92 -2.89
N PRO A 294 12.57 -4.63 -3.27
CA PRO A 294 12.99 -4.20 -4.60
C PRO A 294 14.50 -4.34 -4.78
N HIS A 295 14.90 -4.70 -5.98
CA HIS A 295 16.31 -4.78 -6.36
C HIS A 295 16.94 -3.38 -6.35
N HIS A 296 18.23 -3.25 -6.02
CA HIS A 296 18.94 -1.96 -5.92
C HIS A 296 18.97 -1.16 -7.24
N SER A 297 18.74 -1.81 -8.39
CA SER A 297 18.60 -1.13 -9.69
C SER A 297 17.24 -0.49 -9.93
N ALA A 298 16.31 -0.57 -8.97
CA ALA A 298 14.97 0.01 -9.11
C ALA A 298 15.04 1.52 -9.39
N SER A 299 14.24 1.98 -10.35
CA SER A 299 14.13 3.41 -10.65
C SER A 299 13.32 4.16 -9.59
N MET A 300 13.41 5.49 -9.55
CA MET A 300 12.58 6.34 -8.70
C MET A 300 11.08 6.03 -8.89
N ALA A 301 10.62 5.88 -10.12
CA ALA A 301 9.22 5.58 -10.42
C ALA A 301 8.79 4.19 -9.93
N ALA A 302 9.69 3.21 -9.94
CA ALA A 302 9.40 1.88 -9.40
C ALA A 302 9.35 1.91 -7.87
N LEU A 303 10.29 2.62 -7.21
CA LEU A 303 10.38 2.61 -5.75
C LEU A 303 9.32 3.52 -5.11
N VAL A 304 9.24 4.79 -5.51
CA VAL A 304 8.36 5.79 -4.91
C VAL A 304 7.00 5.84 -5.60
N GLY A 305 6.96 5.48 -6.86
CA GLY A 305 5.75 5.59 -7.68
C GLY A 305 5.86 6.67 -8.74
N GLY A 306 4.96 6.65 -9.69
CA GLY A 306 4.95 7.58 -10.81
C GLY A 306 4.73 6.92 -12.16
N GLY A 307 5.52 7.28 -13.15
CA GLY A 307 5.35 6.82 -14.53
C GLY A 307 4.16 7.50 -15.23
N ILE A 308 3.77 7.10 -16.44
CA ILE A 308 2.71 7.74 -17.24
C ILE A 308 1.34 7.70 -16.54
N ARG A 309 1.03 6.71 -15.76
CA ARG A 309 -0.27 6.50 -15.07
C ARG A 309 -0.22 6.79 -13.56
N ALA A 310 0.79 7.51 -13.07
CA ALA A 310 0.96 7.82 -11.63
C ALA A 310 0.70 6.62 -10.70
N ARG A 311 1.17 5.42 -11.06
CA ARG A 311 0.96 4.18 -10.29
C ARG A 311 1.67 4.20 -8.95
N PRO A 312 1.16 3.47 -7.93
CA PRO A 312 1.87 3.28 -6.67
C PRO A 312 3.20 2.56 -6.91
N GLY A 313 4.23 2.97 -6.17
CA GLY A 313 5.54 2.29 -6.17
C GLY A 313 5.66 1.28 -5.02
N GLU A 314 6.82 0.62 -4.93
CA GLU A 314 7.13 -0.39 -3.92
C GLU A 314 6.90 0.12 -2.48
N VAL A 315 7.16 1.40 -2.21
CA VAL A 315 6.91 2.02 -0.90
C VAL A 315 5.42 2.00 -0.56
N SER A 316 4.55 2.33 -1.51
CA SER A 316 3.09 2.29 -1.29
C SER A 316 2.57 0.86 -1.25
N LEU A 317 3.13 -0.06 -2.05
CA LEU A 317 2.82 -1.49 -2.01
C LEU A 317 3.25 -2.16 -0.70
N ALA A 318 4.26 -1.60 -0.01
CA ALA A 318 4.69 -2.02 1.33
C ALA A 318 3.88 -1.36 2.47
N HIS A 319 2.81 -0.62 2.16
CA HIS A 319 2.00 0.07 3.16
C HIS A 319 1.53 -0.86 4.29
N ASN A 320 1.63 -0.41 5.55
CA ASN A 320 1.38 -1.20 6.77
C ASN A 320 2.20 -2.50 6.87
N GLY A 321 3.28 -2.61 6.10
CA GLY A 321 4.17 -3.75 6.02
C GLY A 321 5.65 -3.35 6.07
N VAL A 322 6.48 -4.13 5.41
CA VAL A 322 7.94 -4.03 5.43
C VAL A 322 8.47 -3.69 4.05
N LEU A 323 9.28 -2.65 3.98
CA LEU A 323 10.14 -2.36 2.83
C LEU A 323 11.56 -2.81 3.18
N PHE A 324 12.06 -3.85 2.52
CA PHE A 324 13.42 -4.34 2.71
C PHE A 324 14.33 -3.85 1.58
N LEU A 325 15.39 -3.13 1.94
CA LEU A 325 16.40 -2.65 1.00
C LEU A 325 17.73 -3.34 1.30
N ASP A 326 18.06 -4.33 0.48
CA ASP A 326 19.37 -4.99 0.56
C ASP A 326 20.40 -4.18 -0.21
N GLU A 327 21.68 -4.29 0.21
CA GLU A 327 22.78 -3.55 -0.40
C GLU A 327 22.51 -2.04 -0.50
N LEU A 328 22.00 -1.44 0.59
CA LEU A 328 21.48 -0.07 0.63
C LEU A 328 22.35 0.97 -0.11
N PRO A 329 23.72 1.00 0.01
CA PRO A 329 24.54 1.97 -0.70
C PRO A 329 24.67 1.72 -2.22
N GLU A 330 24.16 0.59 -2.75
CA GLU A 330 24.17 0.32 -4.19
C GLU A 330 22.98 0.95 -4.93
N PHE A 331 21.94 1.35 -4.19
CA PHE A 331 20.87 2.17 -4.77
C PHE A 331 21.40 3.53 -5.21
N GLN A 332 20.80 4.10 -6.24
CA GLN A 332 21.10 5.48 -6.65
C GLN A 332 20.75 6.46 -5.51
N PRO A 333 21.63 7.39 -5.12
CA PRO A 333 21.39 8.32 -4.01
C PRO A 333 20.08 9.10 -4.14
N GLN A 334 19.73 9.52 -5.36
CA GLN A 334 18.47 10.23 -5.63
C GLN A 334 17.24 9.39 -5.32
N VAL A 335 17.28 8.08 -5.59
CA VAL A 335 16.19 7.13 -5.31
C VAL A 335 16.01 6.96 -3.81
N LEU A 336 17.12 6.86 -3.05
CA LEU A 336 17.08 6.81 -1.60
C LEU A 336 16.57 8.10 -0.97
N ASP A 337 16.94 9.26 -1.52
CA ASP A 337 16.44 10.56 -1.06
C ASP A 337 14.92 10.70 -1.28
N GLY A 338 14.37 10.05 -2.33
CA GLY A 338 12.93 9.97 -2.56
C GLY A 338 12.15 9.28 -1.46
N LEU A 339 12.80 8.42 -0.65
CA LEU A 339 12.17 7.74 0.49
C LEU A 339 11.99 8.65 1.71
N ARG A 340 12.67 9.80 1.76
CA ARG A 340 12.66 10.68 2.95
C ARG A 340 11.26 11.17 3.29
N GLN A 341 10.49 11.59 2.29
CA GLN A 341 9.12 12.07 2.49
C GLN A 341 8.18 10.94 2.93
N PRO A 342 8.09 9.78 2.23
CA PRO A 342 7.25 8.67 2.66
C PRO A 342 7.53 8.21 4.10
N LEU A 343 8.80 8.10 4.47
CA LEU A 343 9.20 7.69 5.83
C LEU A 343 8.88 8.72 6.92
N GLU A 344 8.65 9.98 6.55
CA GLU A 344 8.30 11.05 7.50
C GLU A 344 6.79 11.27 7.58
N SER A 345 6.13 11.43 6.43
CA SER A 345 4.70 11.74 6.34
C SER A 345 3.80 10.49 6.36
N GLY A 346 4.32 9.32 6.02
CA GLY A 346 3.51 8.11 5.79
C GLY A 346 2.70 8.16 4.49
N GLU A 347 3.02 9.09 3.60
CA GLU A 347 2.37 9.27 2.30
C GLU A 347 3.39 9.54 1.19
N THR A 348 3.12 8.98 0.03
CA THR A 348 3.86 9.27 -1.20
C THR A 348 3.03 10.18 -2.08
N VAL A 349 3.55 11.37 -2.38
CA VAL A 349 2.87 12.35 -3.24
C VAL A 349 3.54 12.37 -4.60
N ILE A 350 2.78 12.01 -5.63
CA ILE A 350 3.19 12.08 -7.03
C ILE A 350 2.61 13.35 -7.64
N VAL A 351 3.48 14.29 -8.02
CA VAL A 351 3.08 15.56 -8.63
C VAL A 351 3.38 15.51 -10.13
N ARG A 352 2.42 15.90 -10.94
CA ARG A 352 2.53 16.06 -12.39
C ARG A 352 1.99 17.41 -12.80
N ALA A 353 2.22 17.81 -14.04
CA ALA A 353 1.83 19.12 -14.57
C ALA A 353 0.37 19.49 -14.23
N ASN A 354 -0.56 18.52 -14.29
CA ASN A 354 -1.98 18.77 -14.09
C ASN A 354 -2.62 17.99 -12.94
N HIS A 355 -1.86 17.12 -12.25
CA HIS A 355 -2.43 16.24 -11.22
C HIS A 355 -1.48 16.02 -10.04
N ARG A 356 -2.08 16.01 -8.85
CA ARG A 356 -1.44 15.60 -7.62
C ARG A 356 -2.17 14.36 -7.10
N THR A 357 -1.44 13.25 -7.00
CA THR A 357 -1.95 11.97 -6.50
C THR A 357 -1.18 11.58 -5.24
N SER A 358 -1.89 11.15 -4.21
CA SER A 358 -1.28 10.67 -2.96
C SER A 358 -1.61 9.21 -2.75
N TYR A 359 -0.61 8.44 -2.30
CA TYR A 359 -0.77 7.06 -1.87
C TYR A 359 -0.30 6.90 -0.43
N PRO A 360 -1.04 6.17 0.42
CA PRO A 360 -0.56 5.79 1.74
C PRO A 360 0.74 4.98 1.62
N SER A 361 1.72 5.29 2.49
CA SER A 361 3.04 4.65 2.47
C SER A 361 3.66 4.57 3.86
N ARG A 362 2.86 4.19 4.87
CA ARG A 362 3.37 3.92 6.21
C ARG A 362 4.09 2.58 6.20
N VAL A 363 5.40 2.61 6.06
CA VAL A 363 6.23 1.42 5.95
C VAL A 363 7.20 1.31 7.11
N GLN A 364 7.54 0.09 7.46
CA GLN A 364 8.69 -0.22 8.30
C GLN A 364 9.89 -0.49 7.37
N LEU A 365 10.91 0.36 7.44
CA LEU A 365 12.11 0.22 6.63
C LEU A 365 13.10 -0.71 7.34
N ILE A 366 13.43 -1.81 6.69
CA ILE A 366 14.53 -2.68 7.06
C ILE A 366 15.59 -2.55 5.97
N ALA A 367 16.81 -2.25 6.36
CA ALA A 367 17.91 -2.09 5.42
C ALA A 367 19.10 -2.97 5.79
N ALA A 368 19.81 -3.43 4.79
CA ALA A 368 21.05 -4.18 4.98
C ALA A 368 22.16 -3.57 4.12
N MET A 369 23.39 -3.58 4.65
CA MET A 369 24.56 -3.14 3.91
C MET A 369 25.81 -3.89 4.37
N ASN A 370 26.82 -3.90 3.51
CA ASN A 370 28.15 -4.32 3.88
C ASN A 370 28.91 -3.16 4.59
N PRO A 371 29.92 -3.43 5.41
CA PRO A 371 30.69 -2.38 6.09
C PRO A 371 31.52 -1.52 5.12
N CYS A 372 31.89 -2.08 3.96
CA CYS A 372 32.59 -1.39 2.86
C CYS A 372 32.23 -2.07 1.53
N ARG A 373 32.66 -1.49 0.42
CA ARG A 373 32.39 -2.04 -0.92
C ARG A 373 32.98 -3.43 -1.17
N CYS A 374 34.12 -3.78 -0.55
CA CYS A 374 34.69 -5.13 -0.60
C CYS A 374 34.06 -6.11 0.40
N GLY A 375 33.28 -5.62 1.36
CA GLY A 375 32.53 -6.41 2.32
C GLY A 375 33.25 -6.77 3.63
N HIS A 376 34.57 -6.61 3.70
CA HIS A 376 35.39 -7.19 4.78
C HIS A 376 36.05 -6.14 5.71
N ALA A 377 35.60 -4.89 5.72
CA ALA A 377 36.16 -3.89 6.63
C ALA A 377 35.82 -4.22 8.09
N GLY A 378 36.88 -4.37 8.92
CA GLY A 378 36.76 -4.69 10.34
C GLY A 378 36.68 -6.18 10.65
N GLU A 379 36.75 -7.06 9.66
CA GLU A 379 36.80 -8.50 9.85
C GLU A 379 38.24 -8.92 10.25
N PRO A 380 38.40 -9.68 11.36
CA PRO A 380 39.72 -10.13 11.79
C PRO A 380 40.42 -10.97 10.71
N GLY A 381 41.67 -10.64 10.38
CA GLY A 381 42.44 -11.35 9.36
C GLY A 381 42.20 -10.90 7.91
N HIS A 382 41.27 -9.96 7.65
CA HIS A 382 41.03 -9.41 6.33
C HIS A 382 41.46 -7.93 6.25
N VAL A 383 42.31 -7.61 5.29
CA VAL A 383 42.70 -6.22 4.98
C VAL A 383 41.96 -5.79 3.72
N CYS A 384 41.21 -4.70 3.83
CA CYS A 384 40.54 -4.12 2.66
C CYS A 384 41.58 -3.67 1.63
N ARG A 385 41.52 -4.17 0.41
CA ARG A 385 42.46 -3.82 -0.69
C ARG A 385 42.51 -2.31 -1.01
N ARG A 386 41.47 -1.55 -0.65
CA ARG A 386 41.35 -0.09 -0.86
C ARG A 386 41.68 0.72 0.40
N GLY A 387 42.13 0.07 1.50
CA GLY A 387 42.44 0.72 2.76
C GLY A 387 41.21 1.27 3.50
N GLU A 388 41.45 2.12 4.50
CA GLU A 388 40.41 2.66 5.40
C GLU A 388 39.40 3.55 4.67
N ARG A 389 39.79 4.22 3.58
CA ARG A 389 38.90 5.07 2.78
C ARG A 389 37.74 4.32 2.13
N CYS A 390 37.88 3.01 1.91
CA CYS A 390 36.84 2.20 1.26
C CYS A 390 35.52 2.21 2.04
N ALA A 391 35.58 2.14 3.36
CA ALA A 391 34.40 2.17 4.23
C ALA A 391 33.73 3.55 4.19
N SER A 392 34.50 4.63 4.35
CA SER A 392 33.99 5.99 4.35
C SER A 392 33.38 6.39 3.00
N GLU A 393 34.03 6.06 1.88
CA GLU A 393 33.51 6.30 0.52
C GLU A 393 32.21 5.53 0.26
N TYR A 394 32.11 4.30 0.74
CA TYR A 394 30.92 3.48 0.56
C TYR A 394 29.73 3.98 1.40
N GLN A 395 30.00 4.34 2.65
CA GLN A 395 28.98 4.82 3.58
C GLN A 395 28.54 6.26 3.26
N SER A 396 29.41 7.10 2.70
CA SER A 396 29.06 8.48 2.29
C SER A 396 28.02 8.56 1.17
N ARG A 397 27.73 7.45 0.50
CA ARG A 397 26.62 7.38 -0.47
C ARG A 397 25.25 7.48 0.19
N LEU A 398 25.17 7.27 1.51
CA LEU A 398 23.96 7.41 2.30
C LEU A 398 23.87 8.80 2.89
N SER A 399 22.78 9.51 2.62
CA SER A 399 22.58 10.85 3.17
C SER A 399 22.33 10.80 4.68
N GLY A 400 22.88 11.75 5.44
CA GLY A 400 22.63 11.90 6.87
C GLY A 400 21.13 11.89 7.21
N PRO A 401 20.28 12.66 6.48
CA PRO A 401 18.85 12.65 6.68
C PRO A 401 18.15 11.30 6.51
N LEU A 402 18.65 10.40 5.66
CA LEU A 402 18.12 9.03 5.57
C LEU A 402 18.55 8.19 6.78
N LEU A 403 19.83 8.27 7.15
CA LEU A 403 20.37 7.59 8.32
C LEU A 403 19.69 8.03 9.61
N ASP A 404 19.30 9.30 9.70
CA ASP A 404 18.51 9.81 10.81
C ASP A 404 17.10 9.19 10.93
N ARG A 405 16.58 8.53 9.91
CA ARG A 405 15.28 7.85 9.94
C ARG A 405 15.37 6.39 10.37
N LEU A 406 16.59 5.89 10.60
CA LEU A 406 16.83 4.56 11.13
C LEU A 406 16.91 4.62 12.65
N ASP A 407 16.02 3.91 13.33
CA ASP A 407 15.92 3.90 14.80
C ASP A 407 16.95 2.98 15.43
N LEU A 408 17.15 1.83 14.81
CA LEU A 408 18.05 0.76 15.26
C LEU A 408 19.17 0.56 14.23
N ARG A 409 20.41 0.47 14.71
CA ARG A 409 21.59 0.10 13.91
C ARG A 409 22.34 -0.99 14.62
N ILE A 410 22.59 -2.10 13.92
CA ILE A 410 23.26 -3.26 14.48
C ILE A 410 24.38 -3.76 13.58
N GLU A 411 25.40 -4.31 14.20
CA GLU A 411 26.40 -5.12 13.52
C GLU A 411 25.96 -6.58 13.52
N VAL A 412 25.99 -7.20 12.34
CA VAL A 412 25.68 -8.61 12.13
C VAL A 412 27.00 -9.30 11.75
N PRO A 413 27.71 -9.89 12.70
CA PRO A 413 29.01 -10.52 12.44
C PRO A 413 28.84 -11.77 11.58
N ALA A 414 29.93 -12.24 10.97
CA ALA A 414 29.94 -13.55 10.32
C ALA A 414 29.62 -14.64 11.36
N VAL A 415 28.82 -15.63 10.96
CA VAL A 415 28.47 -16.77 11.83
C VAL A 415 29.70 -17.65 12.00
N ALA A 416 30.08 -17.91 13.24
CA ALA A 416 31.21 -18.80 13.51
C ALA A 416 30.90 -20.24 13.06
N ALA A 417 31.92 -20.95 12.55
CA ALA A 417 31.76 -22.35 12.14
C ALA A 417 31.24 -23.24 13.28
N SER A 418 31.65 -22.94 14.53
CA SER A 418 31.15 -23.61 15.73
C SER A 418 29.63 -23.46 15.92
N ASP A 419 29.05 -22.30 15.56
CA ASP A 419 27.63 -22.07 15.71
C ASP A 419 26.83 -22.76 14.59
N LEU A 420 27.43 -22.91 13.39
CA LEU A 420 26.83 -23.67 12.30
C LEU A 420 26.74 -25.17 12.58
N LEU A 421 27.62 -25.70 13.40
CA LEU A 421 27.62 -27.11 13.78
C LEU A 421 26.68 -27.44 14.95
N ARG A 422 26.26 -26.43 15.72
CA ARG A 422 25.30 -26.62 16.81
C ARG A 422 23.88 -26.81 16.26
N PRO A 423 23.05 -27.64 16.92
CA PRO A 423 21.64 -27.71 16.58
C PRO A 423 20.99 -26.32 16.74
N ALA A 424 19.99 -26.01 15.92
CA ALA A 424 19.22 -24.78 16.06
C ALA A 424 18.45 -24.82 17.41
N GLN A 425 18.85 -23.98 18.35
CA GLN A 425 18.25 -23.86 19.69
C GLN A 425 17.53 -22.50 19.86
N GLY A 426 17.30 -21.79 18.78
CA GLY A 426 16.62 -20.49 18.80
C GLY A 426 15.14 -20.60 19.17
N GLU A 427 14.59 -19.53 19.73
CA GLU A 427 13.14 -19.41 19.94
C GLU A 427 12.39 -19.44 18.61
N SER A 428 11.21 -20.06 18.60
CA SER A 428 10.36 -20.09 17.42
C SER A 428 9.79 -18.71 17.09
N SER A 429 9.54 -18.46 15.82
CA SER A 429 8.82 -17.24 15.40
C SER A 429 7.49 -17.07 16.12
N ALA A 430 6.78 -18.17 16.45
CA ALA A 430 5.51 -18.11 17.17
C ALA A 430 5.68 -17.52 18.58
N THR A 431 6.69 -17.98 19.34
CA THR A 431 6.97 -17.46 20.69
C THR A 431 7.31 -15.96 20.66
N VAL A 432 8.16 -15.56 19.71
CA VAL A 432 8.52 -14.13 19.54
C VAL A 432 7.31 -13.29 19.10
N ALA A 433 6.50 -13.81 18.18
CA ALA A 433 5.29 -13.15 17.71
C ALA A 433 4.29 -12.87 18.84
N GLU A 434 4.15 -13.79 19.80
CA GLU A 434 3.30 -13.57 20.97
C GLU A 434 3.78 -12.40 21.84
N ARG A 435 5.10 -12.29 22.08
CA ARG A 435 5.69 -11.16 22.83
C ARG A 435 5.48 -9.85 22.07
N VAL A 436 5.73 -9.84 20.76
CA VAL A 436 5.52 -8.70 19.88
C VAL A 436 4.04 -8.28 19.91
N ALA A 437 3.11 -9.22 19.79
CA ALA A 437 1.67 -8.93 19.81
C ALA A 437 1.23 -8.32 21.16
N ARG A 438 1.76 -8.82 22.29
CA ARG A 438 1.49 -8.23 23.62
C ARG A 438 2.00 -6.80 23.73
N ALA A 439 3.23 -6.54 23.29
CA ALA A 439 3.82 -5.20 23.29
C ALA A 439 3.01 -4.23 22.39
N ARG A 440 2.63 -4.66 21.17
CA ARG A 440 1.79 -3.87 20.25
C ARG A 440 0.42 -3.56 20.84
N ARG A 441 -0.20 -4.50 21.54
CA ARG A 441 -1.49 -4.29 22.21
C ARG A 441 -1.38 -3.20 23.27
N ARG A 442 -0.36 -3.26 24.15
CA ARG A 442 -0.10 -2.23 25.15
C ARG A 442 0.07 -0.83 24.55
N GLN A 443 0.81 -0.74 23.44
CA GLN A 443 0.98 0.52 22.72
C GLN A 443 -0.35 1.04 22.19
N SER A 444 -1.12 0.19 21.51
CA SER A 444 -2.42 0.56 20.95
C SER A 444 -3.42 1.01 22.01
N GLU A 445 -3.49 0.30 23.15
CA GLU A 445 -4.35 0.65 24.28
C GLU A 445 -3.94 2.00 24.91
N ARG A 446 -2.63 2.20 25.13
CA ARG A 446 -2.07 3.46 25.63
C ARG A 446 -2.43 4.65 24.75
N PHE A 447 -2.20 4.53 23.46
CA PHE A 447 -2.47 5.62 22.52
C PHE A 447 -3.96 5.86 22.31
N ALA A 448 -4.78 4.82 22.34
CA ALA A 448 -6.23 4.92 22.30
C ALA A 448 -6.78 5.66 23.55
N ALA A 449 -6.25 5.35 24.74
CA ALA A 449 -6.62 6.05 25.99
C ALA A 449 -6.25 7.54 25.96
N LEU A 450 -5.19 7.90 25.23
CA LEU A 450 -4.77 9.29 25.01
C LEU A 450 -5.50 9.98 23.83
N GLY A 451 -6.40 9.29 23.13
CA GLY A 451 -7.13 9.83 21.98
C GLY A 451 -6.25 10.08 20.75
N VAL A 452 -5.10 9.37 20.62
CA VAL A 452 -4.12 9.59 19.56
C VAL A 452 -4.20 8.47 18.52
N ALA A 453 -4.06 8.84 17.24
CA ALA A 453 -4.12 7.88 16.12
C ALA A 453 -2.86 6.99 15.98
N ALA A 454 -1.77 7.28 16.71
CA ALA A 454 -0.58 6.44 16.69
C ALA A 454 -0.91 5.02 17.21
N ARG A 455 -0.29 4.00 16.61
CA ARG A 455 -0.49 2.60 17.01
C ARG A 455 0.80 1.94 17.53
N THR A 456 1.94 2.57 17.28
CA THR A 456 3.26 2.08 17.66
C THR A 456 4.11 3.20 18.21
N ASN A 457 5.11 2.85 19.02
CA ASN A 457 6.02 3.84 19.59
C ASN A 457 6.82 4.57 18.51
N ALA A 458 7.20 3.91 17.41
CA ALA A 458 7.89 4.57 16.31
C ALA A 458 7.05 5.67 15.66
N ALA A 459 5.71 5.50 15.60
CA ALA A 459 4.79 6.47 15.03
C ALA A 459 4.44 7.64 15.99
N ALA A 460 4.83 7.55 17.28
CA ALA A 460 4.54 8.60 18.27
C ALA A 460 5.32 9.88 17.94
N GLY A 461 4.65 11.02 18.01
CA GLY A 461 5.29 12.35 17.88
C GLY A 461 6.20 12.67 19.08
N ALA A 462 7.08 13.67 18.94
CA ALA A 462 8.07 14.04 19.95
C ALA A 462 7.45 14.32 21.32
N ARG A 463 6.46 15.19 21.39
CA ARG A 463 5.77 15.54 22.66
C ARG A 463 5.10 14.33 23.33
N LEU A 464 4.51 13.45 22.51
CA LEU A 464 3.83 12.27 23.01
C LEU A 464 4.82 11.26 23.58
N ILE A 465 5.95 11.03 22.90
CA ILE A 465 6.94 10.06 23.38
C ILE A 465 7.63 10.56 24.67
N GLU A 466 7.89 11.83 24.83
CA GLU A 466 8.40 12.41 26.09
C GLU A 466 7.46 12.14 27.25
N GLN A 467 6.14 12.23 27.02
CA GLN A 467 5.15 11.95 28.05
C GLN A 467 5.08 10.46 28.43
N VAL A 468 5.06 9.56 27.43
CA VAL A 468 4.82 8.11 27.68
C VAL A 468 6.10 7.32 27.95
N ALA A 469 7.27 7.87 27.66
CA ALA A 469 8.58 7.28 27.86
C ALA A 469 9.43 8.04 28.88
N ALA A 470 8.79 8.78 29.80
CA ALA A 470 9.51 9.49 30.84
C ALA A 470 10.37 8.51 31.65
N PRO A 471 11.71 8.71 31.70
CA PRO A 471 12.60 7.83 32.45
C PRO A 471 12.50 8.04 33.97
N ASP A 472 12.91 7.03 34.71
CA ASP A 472 13.23 7.20 36.13
C ASP A 472 14.47 8.12 36.33
N ALA A 473 14.76 8.55 37.55
CA ALA A 473 15.87 9.47 37.85
C ALA A 473 17.22 8.93 37.35
N ALA A 474 17.50 7.64 37.59
CA ALA A 474 18.74 6.99 37.15
C ALA A 474 18.84 6.85 35.62
N GLY A 475 17.69 6.71 34.96
CA GLY A 475 17.60 6.70 33.51
C GLY A 475 17.82 8.09 32.91
N LEU A 476 17.30 9.14 33.56
CA LEU A 476 17.47 10.52 33.12
C LEU A 476 18.96 10.92 33.16
N ASP A 477 19.69 10.57 34.24
CA ASP A 477 21.13 10.83 34.37
C ASP A 477 21.94 10.11 33.28
N LEU A 478 21.58 8.85 32.99
CA LEU A 478 22.21 8.09 31.90
C LEU A 478 21.95 8.75 30.54
N LEU A 479 20.70 9.15 30.28
CA LEU A 479 20.31 9.73 29.01
C LEU A 479 20.98 11.08 28.78
N GLN A 480 21.11 11.91 29.82
CA GLN A 480 21.82 13.19 29.76
C GLN A 480 23.31 12.98 29.46
N SER A 481 23.98 12.09 30.21
CA SER A 481 25.39 11.76 30.00
C SER A 481 25.64 11.20 28.59
N ALA A 482 24.74 10.36 28.08
CA ALA A 482 24.82 9.77 26.75
C ALA A 482 24.54 10.83 25.66
N ALA A 483 23.64 11.76 25.88
CA ALA A 483 23.33 12.84 24.94
C ALA A 483 24.55 13.73 24.68
N ASP A 484 25.29 14.04 25.75
CA ASP A 484 26.52 14.81 25.64
C ASP A 484 27.65 14.01 24.99
N ALA A 485 27.87 12.77 25.40
CA ALA A 485 28.96 11.92 24.89
C ALA A 485 28.78 11.49 23.43
N LEU A 486 27.53 11.26 22.97
CA LEU A 486 27.20 10.84 21.61
C LEU A 486 26.72 11.99 20.73
N HIS A 487 26.77 13.24 21.21
CA HIS A 487 26.27 14.43 20.50
C HIS A 487 24.88 14.21 19.87
N LEU A 488 23.95 13.65 20.66
CA LEU A 488 22.63 13.31 20.15
C LEU A 488 21.88 14.55 19.67
N SER A 489 21.42 14.52 18.42
CA SER A 489 20.45 15.53 17.95
C SER A 489 19.10 15.34 18.68
N ALA A 490 18.24 16.37 18.68
CA ALA A 490 16.88 16.25 19.22
C ALA A 490 16.12 15.07 18.62
N ARG A 491 16.28 14.79 17.34
CA ARG A 491 15.73 13.59 16.68
C ARG A 491 16.32 12.31 17.23
N GLY A 492 17.64 12.26 17.43
CA GLY A 492 18.33 11.13 18.03
C GLY A 492 17.82 10.81 19.44
N TYR A 493 17.67 11.86 20.27
CA TYR A 493 17.11 11.76 21.60
C TYR A 493 15.70 11.12 21.61
N HIS A 494 14.76 11.63 20.81
CA HIS A 494 13.40 11.07 20.74
C HIS A 494 13.38 9.61 20.24
N ARG A 495 14.31 9.22 19.36
CA ARG A 495 14.42 7.82 18.91
C ARG A 495 14.88 6.89 19.99
N VAL A 496 15.86 7.31 20.81
CA VAL A 496 16.26 6.53 22.00
C VAL A 496 15.07 6.31 22.91
N LEU A 497 14.28 7.35 23.19
CA LEU A 497 13.06 7.23 24.00
C LEU A 497 12.03 6.28 23.38
N LYS A 498 11.80 6.34 22.07
CA LYS A 498 10.89 5.42 21.36
C LYS A 498 11.31 3.96 21.49
N VAL A 499 12.58 3.68 21.31
CA VAL A 499 13.15 2.33 21.45
C VAL A 499 13.09 1.87 22.92
N ALA A 500 13.49 2.72 23.88
CA ALA A 500 13.43 2.42 25.30
C ALA A 500 12.00 2.13 25.79
N ARG A 501 11.00 2.89 25.29
CA ARG A 501 9.59 2.60 25.58
C ARG A 501 9.15 1.26 25.01
N THR A 502 9.63 0.89 23.82
CA THR A 502 9.34 -0.41 23.21
C THR A 502 9.93 -1.56 24.01
N LEU A 503 11.15 -1.40 24.53
CA LEU A 503 11.78 -2.37 25.42
C LEU A 503 10.97 -2.55 26.71
N ALA A 504 10.56 -1.46 27.34
CA ALA A 504 9.70 -1.53 28.51
C ALA A 504 8.33 -2.18 28.23
N ASP A 505 7.76 -1.97 27.03
CA ASP A 505 6.52 -2.64 26.61
C ASP A 505 6.71 -4.16 26.41
N LEU A 506 7.85 -4.59 25.88
CA LEU A 506 8.22 -6.01 25.75
C LEU A 506 8.38 -6.68 27.12
N ASP A 507 9.04 -6.01 28.05
CA ASP A 507 9.25 -6.49 29.42
C ASP A 507 8.01 -6.36 30.31
N GLY A 508 6.98 -5.67 29.81
CA GLY A 508 5.74 -5.47 30.56
C GLY A 508 5.82 -4.39 31.62
N ALA A 509 6.84 -3.55 31.59
CA ALA A 509 7.05 -2.48 32.56
C ALA A 509 6.21 -1.24 32.23
N GLU A 510 5.71 -0.58 33.27
CA GLU A 510 4.95 0.68 33.13
C GLU A 510 5.87 1.88 32.85
N ALA A 511 7.03 1.93 33.52
CA ALA A 511 8.03 2.99 33.39
C ALA A 511 9.24 2.55 32.57
N VAL A 512 9.92 3.52 31.97
CA VAL A 512 11.18 3.29 31.26
C VAL A 512 12.32 3.36 32.29
N SER A 513 13.00 2.25 32.51
CA SER A 513 14.13 2.14 33.43
C SER A 513 15.47 2.47 32.76
N ARG A 514 16.51 2.66 33.59
CA ARG A 514 17.89 2.81 33.13
C ARG A 514 18.36 1.66 32.22
N LEU A 515 17.92 0.40 32.46
CA LEU A 515 18.28 -0.74 31.64
C LEU A 515 17.71 -0.63 30.21
N HIS A 516 16.44 -0.23 30.11
CA HIS A 516 15.80 -0.01 28.81
C HIS A 516 16.52 1.08 27.99
N LEU A 517 16.98 2.16 28.67
CA LEU A 517 17.74 3.22 28.02
C LEU A 517 19.14 2.76 27.61
N ALA A 518 19.83 1.99 28.45
CA ALA A 518 21.15 1.45 28.12
C ALA A 518 21.08 0.54 26.89
N GLU A 519 20.09 -0.36 26.83
CA GLU A 519 19.88 -1.20 25.63
C GLU A 519 19.52 -0.34 24.42
N ALA A 520 18.63 0.64 24.53
CA ALA A 520 18.25 1.53 23.43
C ALA A 520 19.43 2.34 22.87
N LEU A 521 20.32 2.82 23.75
CA LEU A 521 21.54 3.56 23.38
C LEU A 521 22.53 2.66 22.63
N SER A 522 22.62 1.38 22.96
CA SER A 522 23.52 0.45 22.26
C SER A 522 23.22 0.33 20.77
N TYR A 523 21.97 0.53 20.35
CA TYR A 523 21.57 0.54 18.95
C TYR A 523 21.87 1.84 18.20
N ARG A 524 22.41 2.87 18.87
CA ARG A 524 22.76 4.15 18.22
C ARG A 524 24.26 4.29 17.93
N GLY A 525 25.13 3.75 18.78
CA GLY A 525 26.58 4.01 18.74
C GLY A 525 27.42 2.97 17.99
N ALA A 526 26.83 1.98 17.33
CA ALA A 526 27.57 0.76 17.04
C ALA A 526 28.49 0.78 15.81
N ALA A 527 28.22 1.47 14.72
CA ALA A 527 28.96 1.14 13.49
C ALA A 527 29.51 2.30 12.63
N LEU A 528 28.90 3.46 12.65
CA LEU A 528 29.29 4.56 11.73
C LEU A 528 30.18 5.62 12.38
N GLU A 529 30.13 5.79 13.71
CA GLU A 529 30.81 6.87 14.44
C GLU A 529 32.19 6.48 14.99
N ARG A 530 32.49 5.19 15.25
CA ARG A 530 33.79 4.75 15.78
C ARG A 530 34.97 4.88 14.82
N ARG A 531 34.75 5.34 13.59
CA ARG A 531 35.78 5.44 12.54
C ARG A 531 36.02 6.85 12.01
N ALA A 532 35.40 7.86 12.60
CA ALA A 532 35.64 9.27 12.30
C ALA A 532 36.54 9.96 13.34
N ALA A 533 36.98 9.27 14.38
CA ALA A 533 38.03 9.64 15.33
C ALA A 533 39.24 8.72 15.09
#